data_7820c36e149a26a56c22ab1899e6deea
#
_entry.id   7820c36e149a26a56c22ab1899e6deea
#
_cell.length_a   1.000
_cell.length_b   1.000
_cell.length_c   1.000
_cell.angle_alpha   90.00
_cell.angle_beta   90.00
_cell.angle_gamma   90.00
#
_symmetry.space_group_name_H-M   'P 1'
#
loop_
_entity.id
_entity.type
_entity.pdbx_description
1 polymer ?
#
loop_
_entity_poly.entity_id
_entity_poly.type
_entity_poly.pdbx_seq_one_letter_code
_entity_poly.pdbx_strand_id
1 'polypeptide(L)'
;MVETVNTLRREAFSKLNAVRNIKKNQIEGYFSERFGDIQVLSGNRHVVQALEAINRAFVTEGGSGQTGWTQAVAEFGPWLEQYGKEYGYYDLFLISRNGDVVYTVAKEKDLGENLIKGSLATSGLGRMFNKALTTSVLVFILHSRLLREI
;
A
#
# COMPACT_ATOMS: atom_id res chain seq x y z
N MET A 1 -32.52 -30.59 31.18
CA MET A 1 -31.07 -30.67 30.89
C MET A 1 -30.76 -30.36 29.40
N VAL A 2 -31.48 -30.93 28.44
CA VAL A 2 -31.30 -30.70 26.99
C VAL A 2 -31.63 -29.27 26.58
N GLU A 3 -32.71 -28.67 27.09
CA GLU A 3 -33.09 -27.28 26.82
C GLU A 3 -32.02 -26.26 27.25
N THR A 4 -31.36 -26.47 28.39
CA THR A 4 -30.30 -25.58 28.89
C THR A 4 -29.09 -25.60 27.96
N VAL A 5 -28.70 -26.79 27.45
CA VAL A 5 -27.56 -26.92 26.49
C VAL A 5 -27.89 -26.24 25.18
N ASN A 6 -29.10 -26.35 24.66
CA ASN A 6 -29.53 -25.72 23.42
C ASN A 6 -29.57 -24.18 23.56
N THR A 7 -29.99 -23.69 24.72
CA THR A 7 -29.99 -22.24 25.02
C THR A 7 -28.56 -21.69 25.07
N LEU A 8 -27.67 -22.37 25.80
CA LEU A 8 -26.24 -21.98 25.86
C LEU A 8 -25.56 -21.98 24.47
N ARG A 9 -25.86 -23.01 23.65
CA ARG A 9 -25.35 -23.04 22.26
C ARG A 9 -25.84 -21.84 21.45
N ARG A 10 -27.13 -21.51 21.54
CA ARG A 10 -27.73 -20.40 20.81
C ARG A 10 -27.12 -19.06 21.22
N GLU A 11 -26.90 -18.87 22.53
CA GLU A 11 -26.23 -17.67 23.05
C GLU A 11 -24.79 -17.59 22.58
N ALA A 12 -24.05 -18.70 22.61
CA ALA A 12 -22.68 -18.74 22.12
C ALA A 12 -22.57 -18.37 20.63
N PHE A 13 -23.45 -18.95 19.78
CA PHE A 13 -23.52 -18.61 18.36
C PHE A 13 -23.90 -17.15 18.13
N SER A 14 -24.85 -16.62 18.92
CA SER A 14 -25.23 -15.20 18.84
C SER A 14 -24.07 -14.29 19.15
N LYS A 15 -23.30 -14.57 20.23
CA LYS A 15 -22.09 -13.81 20.59
C LYS A 15 -21.01 -13.89 19.52
N LEU A 16 -20.74 -15.09 18.99
CA LEU A 16 -19.78 -15.27 17.89
C LEU A 16 -20.18 -14.50 16.63
N ASN A 17 -21.46 -14.51 16.27
CA ASN A 17 -21.96 -13.74 15.13
C ASN A 17 -21.84 -12.23 15.36
N ALA A 18 -22.09 -11.76 16.57
CA ALA A 18 -21.92 -10.34 16.92
C ALA A 18 -20.43 -9.93 16.79
N VAL A 19 -19.50 -10.72 17.35
CA VAL A 19 -18.07 -10.47 17.23
C VAL A 19 -17.60 -10.49 15.77
N ARG A 20 -18.04 -11.49 15.00
CA ARG A 20 -17.76 -11.57 13.56
C ARG A 20 -18.21 -10.30 12.82
N ASN A 21 -19.43 -9.83 13.09
CA ASN A 21 -19.97 -8.64 12.42
C ASN A 21 -19.22 -7.38 12.82
N ILE A 22 -18.85 -7.24 14.09
CA ILE A 22 -18.00 -6.13 14.56
C ILE A 22 -16.65 -6.14 13.81
N LYS A 23 -15.99 -7.31 13.77
CA LYS A 23 -14.70 -7.45 13.08
C LYS A 23 -14.82 -7.18 11.58
N LYS A 24 -15.88 -7.69 10.94
CA LYS A 24 -16.15 -7.40 9.52
C LYS A 24 -16.25 -5.88 9.28
N ASN A 25 -17.09 -5.19 10.06
CA ASN A 25 -17.29 -3.75 9.92
C ASN A 25 -15.99 -2.96 10.17
N GLN A 26 -15.18 -3.38 11.15
CA GLN A 26 -13.87 -2.77 11.40
C GLN A 26 -12.92 -2.93 10.21
N ILE A 27 -12.88 -4.12 9.59
CA ILE A 27 -12.05 -4.39 8.41
C ILE A 27 -12.55 -3.58 7.21
N GLU A 28 -13.85 -3.57 6.95
CA GLU A 28 -14.45 -2.80 5.85
C GLU A 28 -14.21 -1.30 6.03
N GLY A 29 -14.38 -0.77 7.24
CA GLY A 29 -14.09 0.62 7.58
C GLY A 29 -12.61 0.96 7.35
N TYR A 30 -11.71 0.12 7.82
CA TYR A 30 -10.28 0.29 7.61
C TYR A 30 -9.92 0.41 6.11
N PHE A 31 -10.43 -0.51 5.27
CA PHE A 31 -10.15 -0.45 3.83
C PHE A 31 -10.80 0.76 3.16
N SER A 32 -11.99 1.17 3.59
CA SER A 32 -12.65 2.38 3.07
C SER A 32 -11.83 3.64 3.35
N GLU A 33 -11.29 3.77 4.57
CA GLU A 33 -10.40 4.89 4.94
C GLU A 33 -9.12 4.87 4.10
N ARG A 34 -8.45 3.71 3.99
CA ARG A 34 -7.23 3.57 3.18
C ARG A 34 -7.46 3.91 1.71
N PHE A 35 -8.61 3.53 1.17
CA PHE A 35 -8.98 3.89 -0.20
C PHE A 35 -9.17 5.40 -0.37
N GLY A 36 -9.81 6.05 0.59
CA GLY A 36 -9.93 7.52 0.64
C GLY A 36 -8.57 8.22 0.68
N ASP A 37 -7.66 7.74 1.53
CA ASP A 37 -6.30 8.28 1.62
C ASP A 37 -5.56 8.19 0.28
N ILE A 38 -5.66 7.04 -0.40
CA ILE A 38 -5.03 6.83 -1.72
C ILE A 38 -5.60 7.79 -2.76
N GLN A 39 -6.91 8.02 -2.76
CA GLN A 39 -7.54 8.97 -3.69
C GLN A 39 -7.03 10.39 -3.46
N VAL A 40 -6.93 10.84 -2.22
CA VAL A 40 -6.40 12.16 -1.88
C VAL A 40 -4.94 12.29 -2.29
N LEU A 41 -4.12 11.28 -1.99
CA LEU A 41 -2.70 11.29 -2.34
C LEU A 41 -2.46 11.25 -3.85
N SER A 42 -3.26 10.50 -4.60
CA SER A 42 -3.12 10.42 -6.07
C SER A 42 -3.36 11.77 -6.76
N GLY A 43 -4.18 12.64 -6.15
CA GLY A 43 -4.41 14.01 -6.61
C GLY A 43 -3.45 15.05 -6.00
N ASN A 44 -2.61 14.67 -5.06
CA ASN A 44 -1.70 15.59 -4.39
C ASN A 44 -0.54 15.98 -5.33
N ARG A 45 -0.44 17.27 -5.61
CA ARG A 45 0.59 17.80 -6.53
C ARG A 45 2.01 17.47 -6.08
N HIS A 46 2.28 17.47 -4.78
CA HIS A 46 3.59 17.15 -4.24
C HIS A 46 3.97 15.69 -4.50
N VAL A 47 3.01 14.77 -4.35
CA VAL A 47 3.22 13.34 -4.65
C VAL A 47 3.45 13.11 -6.14
N VAL A 48 2.70 13.80 -7.00
CA VAL A 48 2.91 13.72 -8.46
C VAL A 48 4.29 14.23 -8.85
N GLN A 49 4.72 15.38 -8.30
CA GLN A 49 6.05 15.94 -8.54
C GLN A 49 7.16 15.02 -8.01
N ALA A 50 6.98 14.42 -6.84
CA ALA A 50 7.90 13.44 -6.29
C ALA A 50 8.08 12.23 -7.23
N LEU A 51 6.96 11.65 -7.69
CA LEU A 51 7.00 10.54 -8.63
C LEU A 51 7.71 10.92 -9.93
N GLU A 52 7.38 12.08 -10.50
CA GLU A 52 8.01 12.54 -11.76
C GLU A 52 9.52 12.78 -11.61
N ALA A 53 9.95 13.45 -10.54
CA ALA A 53 11.35 13.75 -10.30
C ALA A 53 12.17 12.48 -10.03
N ILE A 54 11.70 11.64 -9.10
CA ILE A 54 12.39 10.41 -8.72
C ILE A 54 12.41 9.41 -9.89
N ASN A 55 11.30 9.25 -10.61
CA ASN A 55 11.25 8.36 -11.77
C ASN A 55 12.16 8.84 -12.92
N ARG A 56 12.20 10.13 -13.18
CA ARG A 56 13.08 10.69 -14.20
C ARG A 56 14.54 10.37 -13.88
N ALA A 57 14.98 10.64 -12.65
CA ALA A 57 16.35 10.34 -12.22
C ALA A 57 16.62 8.83 -12.28
N PHE A 58 15.70 8.00 -11.80
CA PHE A 58 15.80 6.54 -11.84
C PHE A 58 16.03 6.01 -13.26
N VAL A 59 15.24 6.48 -14.23
CA VAL A 59 15.33 6.04 -15.63
C VAL A 59 16.60 6.59 -16.29
N THR A 60 16.93 7.86 -16.05
CA THR A 60 18.07 8.53 -16.72
C THR A 60 19.41 7.97 -16.25
N GLU A 61 19.51 7.60 -14.98
CA GLU A 61 20.76 7.15 -14.35
C GLU A 61 20.85 5.63 -14.20
N GLY A 62 19.83 4.90 -14.61
CA GLY A 62 19.81 3.43 -14.63
C GLY A 62 19.55 2.77 -13.29
N GLY A 63 18.82 3.43 -12.38
CA GLY A 63 18.35 2.82 -11.14
C GLY A 63 18.43 3.70 -9.90
N SER A 64 18.14 3.09 -8.77
CA SER A 64 18.24 3.73 -7.45
C SER A 64 19.71 3.87 -7.00
N GLY A 65 19.96 4.82 -6.07
CA GLY A 65 21.27 5.04 -5.47
C GLY A 65 22.23 5.92 -6.27
N GLN A 66 21.87 6.32 -7.48
CA GLN A 66 22.64 7.28 -8.28
C GLN A 66 22.45 8.72 -7.77
N THR A 67 23.31 9.63 -8.19
CA THR A 67 23.38 11.00 -7.64
C THR A 67 22.06 11.76 -7.79
N GLY A 68 21.48 11.81 -8.97
CA GLY A 68 20.24 12.54 -9.23
C GLY A 68 19.04 11.89 -8.55
N TRP A 69 19.00 10.54 -8.50
CA TRP A 69 17.98 9.83 -7.73
C TRP A 69 18.10 10.16 -6.23
N THR A 70 19.30 10.16 -5.68
CA THR A 70 19.54 10.50 -4.27
C THR A 70 19.13 11.93 -3.95
N GLN A 71 19.39 12.88 -4.85
CA GLN A 71 18.98 14.28 -4.71
C GLN A 71 17.46 14.41 -4.73
N ALA A 72 16.78 13.77 -5.68
CA ALA A 72 15.31 13.78 -5.75
C ALA A 72 14.68 13.15 -4.50
N VAL A 73 15.22 12.04 -4.00
CA VAL A 73 14.78 11.42 -2.75
C VAL A 73 15.04 12.31 -1.54
N ALA A 74 16.17 13.03 -1.49
CA ALA A 74 16.44 13.98 -0.41
C ALA A 74 15.46 15.15 -0.37
N GLU A 75 14.96 15.57 -1.53
CA GLU A 75 13.96 16.65 -1.64
C GLU A 75 12.55 16.17 -1.22
N PHE A 76 12.09 15.05 -1.74
CA PHE A 76 10.70 14.59 -1.58
C PHE A 76 10.50 13.54 -0.49
N GLY A 77 11.52 12.73 -0.19
CA GLY A 77 11.45 11.61 0.75
C GLY A 77 11.00 11.98 2.15
N PRO A 78 11.52 13.05 2.78
CA PRO A 78 11.14 13.42 4.14
C PRO A 78 9.64 13.65 4.33
N TRP A 79 8.97 14.24 3.34
CA TRP A 79 7.53 14.43 3.38
C TRP A 79 6.77 13.09 3.26
N LEU A 80 7.22 12.20 2.37
CA LEU A 80 6.63 10.87 2.18
C LEU A 80 6.80 10.00 3.43
N GLU A 81 7.98 10.06 4.06
CA GLU A 81 8.28 9.36 5.31
C GLU A 81 7.41 9.87 6.46
N GLN A 82 7.28 11.20 6.59
CA GLN A 82 6.41 11.81 7.59
C GLN A 82 4.95 11.40 7.38
N TYR A 83 4.47 11.47 6.14
CA TYR A 83 3.11 11.05 5.79
C TYR A 83 2.87 9.58 6.18
N GLY A 84 3.76 8.68 5.79
CA GLY A 84 3.67 7.26 6.14
C GLY A 84 3.57 7.05 7.65
N LYS A 85 4.40 7.77 8.41
CA LYS A 85 4.42 7.70 9.89
C LYS A 85 3.12 8.22 10.51
N GLU A 86 2.62 9.37 10.08
CA GLU A 86 1.39 10.00 10.62
C GLU A 86 0.15 9.13 10.40
N TYR A 87 0.06 8.48 9.24
CA TYR A 87 -1.07 7.61 8.89
C TYR A 87 -0.86 6.14 9.26
N GLY A 88 0.29 5.81 9.89
CA GLY A 88 0.59 4.46 10.36
C GLY A 88 0.84 3.44 9.25
N TYR A 89 1.29 3.89 8.08
CA TYR A 89 1.70 2.99 7.01
C TYR A 89 3.05 2.34 7.34
N TYR A 90 3.18 1.06 7.07
CA TYR A 90 4.45 0.35 7.17
C TYR A 90 5.41 0.80 6.08
N ASP A 91 4.91 0.89 4.86
CA ASP A 91 5.65 1.35 3.70
C ASP A 91 4.76 2.16 2.76
N LEU A 92 5.39 2.97 1.94
CA LEU A 92 4.78 3.79 0.91
C LEU A 92 5.63 3.68 -0.35
N PHE A 93 5.02 3.22 -1.42
CA PHE A 93 5.68 3.00 -2.70
C PHE A 93 5.35 4.10 -3.71
N LEU A 94 6.35 4.58 -4.44
CA LEU A 94 6.15 5.25 -5.71
C LEU A 94 6.54 4.28 -6.83
N ILE A 95 5.58 4.01 -7.72
CA ILE A 95 5.75 3.03 -8.79
C ILE A 95 5.50 3.72 -10.12
N SER A 96 6.43 3.59 -11.05
CA SER A 96 6.30 4.14 -12.39
C SER A 96 5.19 3.42 -13.19
N ARG A 97 4.70 4.04 -14.25
CA ARG A 97 3.77 3.38 -15.19
C ARG A 97 4.32 2.10 -15.81
N ASN A 98 5.63 1.99 -15.93
CA ASN A 98 6.32 0.83 -16.45
C ASN A 98 6.46 -0.30 -15.42
N GLY A 99 5.96 -0.08 -14.21
CA GLY A 99 6.00 -1.05 -13.11
C GLY A 99 7.26 -0.99 -12.25
N ASP A 100 8.17 -0.04 -12.48
CA ASP A 100 9.37 0.08 -11.68
C ASP A 100 9.06 0.68 -10.31
N VAL A 101 9.46 0.04 -9.24
CA VAL A 101 9.42 0.59 -7.88
C VAL A 101 10.57 1.58 -7.75
N VAL A 102 10.26 2.86 -7.98
CA VAL A 102 11.27 3.92 -8.02
C VAL A 102 11.60 4.51 -6.65
N TYR A 103 10.72 4.33 -5.67
CA TYR A 103 10.91 4.73 -4.28
C TYR A 103 10.05 3.88 -3.34
N THR A 104 10.57 3.62 -2.15
CA THR A 104 9.86 3.05 -1.00
C THR A 104 10.38 3.69 0.27
N VAL A 105 9.50 3.95 1.24
CA VAL A 105 9.88 4.52 2.54
C VAL A 105 10.73 3.52 3.33
N ALA A 106 10.35 2.23 3.34
CA ALA A 106 11.08 1.20 4.07
C ALA A 106 12.43 0.84 3.44
N LYS A 107 12.65 1.20 2.16
CA LYS A 107 13.90 0.93 1.42
C LYS A 107 14.33 -0.53 1.50
N GLU A 108 13.35 -1.43 1.41
CA GLU A 108 13.59 -2.87 1.37
C GLU A 108 14.02 -3.33 -0.05
N LYS A 109 14.17 -4.64 -0.22
CA LYS A 109 14.66 -5.26 -1.47
C LYS A 109 13.71 -5.16 -2.67
N ASP A 110 12.52 -4.65 -2.49
CA ASP A 110 11.55 -4.35 -3.54
C ASP A 110 11.86 -3.03 -4.28
N LEU A 111 12.69 -2.16 -3.69
CA LEU A 111 13.19 -0.97 -4.38
C LEU A 111 14.00 -1.36 -5.62
N GLY A 112 13.60 -0.83 -6.77
CA GLY A 112 14.23 -1.13 -8.06
C GLY A 112 13.63 -2.33 -8.78
N GLU A 113 12.76 -3.13 -8.12
CA GLU A 113 12.05 -4.23 -8.78
C GLU A 113 11.00 -3.73 -9.77
N ASN A 114 10.72 -4.55 -10.78
CA ASN A 114 9.66 -4.26 -11.76
C ASN A 114 8.47 -5.19 -11.52
N LEU A 115 7.29 -4.60 -11.28
CA LEU A 115 6.06 -5.33 -10.95
C LEU A 115 5.35 -5.97 -12.15
N ILE A 116 5.85 -5.74 -13.37
CA ILE A 116 5.31 -6.37 -14.59
C ILE A 116 6.19 -7.54 -15.02
N LYS A 117 7.51 -7.36 -14.96
CA LYS A 117 8.49 -8.31 -15.54
C LYS A 117 9.41 -8.94 -14.50
N GLY A 118 9.47 -8.37 -13.29
CA GLY A 118 10.39 -8.80 -12.23
C GLY A 118 9.86 -9.94 -11.38
N SER A 119 10.63 -10.28 -10.36
CA SER A 119 10.34 -11.37 -9.42
C SER A 119 9.03 -11.16 -8.66
N LEU A 120 8.62 -9.90 -8.48
CA LEU A 120 7.40 -9.52 -7.76
C LEU A 120 6.14 -9.44 -8.66
N ALA A 121 6.22 -9.76 -9.95
CA ALA A 121 5.08 -9.67 -10.88
C ALA A 121 3.88 -10.54 -10.43
N THR A 122 4.14 -11.71 -9.84
CA THR A 122 3.11 -12.63 -9.32
C THR A 122 2.78 -12.41 -7.84
N SER A 123 3.45 -11.48 -7.16
CA SER A 123 3.17 -11.12 -5.78
C SER A 123 1.82 -10.42 -5.61
N GLY A 124 1.37 -10.25 -4.37
CA GLY A 124 0.20 -9.42 -4.05
C GLY A 124 0.33 -8.01 -4.60
N LEU A 125 1.50 -7.38 -4.42
CA LEU A 125 1.81 -6.05 -4.92
C LEU A 125 1.76 -5.99 -6.45
N GLY A 126 2.38 -6.96 -7.16
CA GLY A 126 2.36 -7.03 -8.62
C GLY A 126 0.94 -7.19 -9.19
N ARG A 127 0.13 -8.10 -8.60
CA ARG A 127 -1.27 -8.27 -9.00
C ARG A 127 -2.11 -7.01 -8.81
N MET A 128 -1.93 -6.32 -7.68
CA MET A 128 -2.62 -5.07 -7.41
C MET A 128 -2.22 -3.98 -8.40
N PHE A 129 -0.93 -3.83 -8.65
CA PHE A 129 -0.41 -2.86 -9.62
C PHE A 129 -1.02 -3.11 -11.01
N ASN A 130 -0.97 -4.36 -11.51
CA ASN A 130 -1.55 -4.71 -12.81
C ASN A 130 -3.07 -4.42 -12.90
N LYS A 131 -3.81 -4.69 -11.82
CA LYS A 131 -5.23 -4.36 -11.75
C LYS A 131 -5.47 -2.85 -11.80
N ALA A 132 -4.64 -2.09 -11.17
CA ALA A 132 -4.79 -0.64 -11.09
C ALA A 132 -4.36 0.08 -12.38
N LEU A 133 -3.44 -0.46 -13.16
CA LEU A 133 -3.13 0.05 -14.50
C LEU A 133 -4.37 0.15 -15.40
N THR A 134 -5.37 -0.70 -15.17
CA THR A 134 -6.64 -0.69 -15.90
C THR A 134 -7.59 0.43 -15.46
N THR A 135 -7.33 1.08 -14.31
CA THR A 135 -8.24 2.05 -13.66
C THR A 135 -7.75 3.50 -13.74
N SER A 136 -6.72 3.83 -14.50
CA SER A 136 -6.19 5.19 -14.72
C SER A 136 -5.69 5.95 -13.46
N VAL A 137 -5.46 5.28 -12.34
CA VAL A 137 -4.90 5.90 -11.12
C VAL A 137 -3.39 5.70 -11.12
N LEU A 138 -2.64 6.80 -11.17
CA LEU A 138 -1.19 6.84 -11.45
C LEU A 138 -0.29 6.77 -10.22
N VAL A 139 -0.83 6.75 -9.01
CA VAL A 139 -0.06 6.71 -7.78
C VAL A 139 -0.52 5.54 -6.92
N PHE A 140 0.42 4.65 -6.62
CA PHE A 140 0.16 3.52 -5.73
C PHE A 140 0.84 3.73 -4.40
N ILE A 141 0.02 3.77 -3.38
CA ILE A 141 0.44 3.77 -1.99
C ILE A 141 -0.11 2.52 -1.38
N LEU A 142 0.75 1.66 -0.96
CA LEU A 142 0.37 0.46 -0.26
C LEU A 142 1.42 0.08 0.77
N HIS A 143 1.03 -0.03 1.97
CA HIS A 143 1.14 -1.24 2.75
C HIS A 143 0.64 -1.05 4.17
N SER A 144 -0.31 -1.84 4.56
CA SER A 144 -0.59 -2.07 5.96
C SER A 144 0.14 -3.34 6.43
N ARG A 145 0.59 -3.32 7.67
CA ARG A 145 1.21 -4.45 8.36
C ARG A 145 0.41 -5.78 8.27
N LEU A 146 -0.88 -5.68 7.93
CA LEU A 146 -1.83 -6.79 7.88
C LEU A 146 -1.54 -7.81 6.76
N LEU A 147 -0.82 -7.45 5.70
CA LEU A 147 -0.53 -8.37 4.60
C LEU A 147 0.68 -9.28 4.84
N ARG A 148 1.41 -9.09 5.95
CA ARG A 148 2.49 -10.00 6.35
C ARG A 148 2.03 -11.18 7.21
N GLU A 149 0.80 -11.15 7.73
CA GLU A 149 0.27 -12.16 8.67
C GLU A 149 -0.80 -13.07 8.03
N ILE A 150 -1.02 -12.97 6.72
CA ILE A 150 -1.83 -13.86 5.91
C ILE A 150 -0.92 -14.58 4.90
#